data_9d3ea96c91850c887a477115b3c527fe
#
_entry.id   9d3ea96c91850c887a477115b3c527fe
#
_cell.length_a   1.000
_cell.length_b   1.000
_cell.length_c   1.000
_cell.angle_alpha   90.00
_cell.angle_beta   90.00
_cell.angle_gamma   90.00
#
_symmetry.space_group_name_H-M   'P 1'
#
loop_
_entity.id
_entity.type
_entity.pdbx_description
1 polymer ?
#
loop_
_entity_poly.entity_id
_entity_poly.type
_entity_poly.pdbx_seq_one_letter_code
_entity_poly.pdbx_strand_id
1 'polypeptide(L)'
;MKTLRIVSADMEAAQSLYTMLIRNKQFRVLPILRDGRELLERYMEERTDVLLIDLELPGIDGLEIVEAVSLLPVLRRPQLFVMAGEGMASALERMGDEIAYCFLKPLDPKKAAAQLYALTRGETPVVRPDYGYIEYLVTRTLFSLGVPPHLQGYHLLREAIKLVNCADHPARLSVMKDIYPAAARLCGTSVSMAEHAMRHAIECAWMRADINTIQTFFGYTVEAHRDTPSNSAFIYMVADRVRMRLDSPWAEGSTLREEALRA
;
A
#
# COMPACT_ATOMS: atom_id res chain seq x y z
N MET A 1 -0.82 -16.25 21.35
CA MET A 1 0.42 -15.64 20.81
C MET A 1 0.46 -15.99 19.32
N LYS A 2 0.48 -14.99 18.44
CA LYS A 2 0.50 -15.21 16.97
C LYS A 2 1.86 -15.75 16.53
N THR A 3 1.87 -16.67 15.58
CA THR A 3 3.08 -17.16 14.91
C THR A 3 3.46 -16.20 13.79
N LEU A 4 4.75 -15.83 13.71
CA LEU A 4 5.29 -14.97 12.68
C LEU A 4 6.46 -15.65 11.95
N ARG A 5 6.47 -15.58 10.63
CA ARG A 5 7.57 -16.06 9.78
C ARG A 5 8.09 -14.94 8.91
N ILE A 6 9.41 -14.88 8.79
CA ILE A 6 10.13 -13.98 7.88
C ILE A 6 10.70 -14.81 6.75
N VAL A 7 10.52 -14.36 5.52
CA VAL A 7 11.11 -14.95 4.31
C VAL A 7 11.88 -13.86 3.58
N SER A 8 13.21 -13.96 3.56
CA SER A 8 14.07 -12.96 2.93
C SER A 8 15.42 -13.54 2.54
N ALA A 9 15.93 -13.13 1.39
CA ALA A 9 17.29 -13.41 0.97
C ALA A 9 18.33 -12.54 1.70
N ASP A 10 17.92 -11.34 2.14
CA ASP A 10 18.75 -10.45 2.96
C ASP A 10 18.75 -10.92 4.42
N MET A 11 19.70 -11.77 4.75
CA MET A 11 19.83 -12.37 6.07
C MET A 11 20.27 -11.37 7.15
N GLU A 12 20.96 -10.32 6.81
CA GLU A 12 21.42 -9.32 7.79
C GLU A 12 20.23 -8.52 8.32
N ALA A 13 19.43 -7.96 7.43
CA ALA A 13 18.21 -7.23 7.80
C ALA A 13 17.19 -8.16 8.48
N ALA A 14 16.97 -9.36 7.94
CA ALA A 14 16.04 -10.34 8.50
C ALA A 14 16.46 -10.80 9.91
N GLN A 15 17.73 -11.06 10.16
CA GLN A 15 18.24 -11.49 11.48
C GLN A 15 18.15 -10.36 12.50
N SER A 16 18.40 -9.12 12.07
CA SER A 16 18.26 -7.93 12.92
C SER A 16 16.79 -7.75 13.37
N LEU A 17 15.87 -7.86 12.42
CA LEU A 17 14.43 -7.79 12.70
C LEU A 17 13.97 -8.97 13.59
N TYR A 18 14.39 -10.19 13.27
CA TYR A 18 14.09 -11.40 14.04
C TYR A 18 14.47 -11.23 15.52
N THR A 19 15.68 -10.72 15.78
CA THR A 19 16.18 -10.49 17.15
C THR A 19 15.30 -9.51 17.93
N MET A 20 14.81 -8.46 17.25
CA MET A 20 13.91 -7.48 17.87
C MET A 20 12.52 -8.06 18.16
N LEU A 21 11.99 -8.86 17.24
CA LEU A 21 10.67 -9.47 17.38
C LEU A 21 10.61 -10.51 18.50
N ILE A 22 11.66 -11.31 18.70
CA ILE A 22 11.73 -12.30 19.80
C ILE A 22 11.72 -11.60 21.18
N ARG A 23 12.41 -10.49 21.31
CA ARG A 23 12.54 -9.78 22.61
C ARG A 23 11.19 -9.33 23.18
N ASN A 24 10.23 -9.04 22.36
CA ASN A 24 8.95 -8.47 22.79
C ASN A 24 7.88 -9.52 23.16
N LYS A 25 8.13 -10.81 22.99
CA LYS A 25 7.23 -11.93 23.36
C LYS A 25 5.78 -11.85 22.84
N GLN A 26 5.52 -11.00 21.82
CA GLN A 26 4.19 -10.89 21.21
C GLN A 26 3.98 -11.94 20.13
N PHE A 27 5.07 -12.30 19.47
CA PHE A 27 5.08 -13.33 18.44
C PHE A 27 5.89 -14.55 18.87
N ARG A 28 5.41 -15.72 18.46
CA ARG A 28 6.25 -16.89 18.29
C ARG A 28 6.91 -16.76 16.92
N VAL A 29 8.14 -16.25 16.90
CA VAL A 29 8.87 -16.06 15.64
C VAL A 29 9.47 -17.37 15.21
N LEU A 30 9.10 -17.82 14.00
CA LEU A 30 9.60 -19.06 13.40
C LEU A 30 10.96 -18.82 12.76
N PRO A 31 11.77 -19.86 12.48
CA PRO A 31 13.04 -19.71 11.77
C PRO A 31 12.88 -18.95 10.46
N ILE A 32 13.84 -18.09 10.14
CA ILE A 32 13.85 -17.33 8.89
C ILE A 32 14.05 -18.29 7.72
N LEU A 33 13.27 -18.12 6.66
CA LEU A 33 13.45 -18.83 5.41
C LEU A 33 14.09 -17.91 4.37
N ARG A 34 14.85 -18.50 3.44
CA ARG A 34 15.59 -17.76 2.41
C ARG A 34 14.98 -17.90 1.02
N ASP A 35 14.13 -18.88 0.83
CA ASP A 35 13.59 -19.30 -0.46
C ASP A 35 12.07 -19.46 -0.35
N GLY A 36 11.39 -19.02 -1.39
CA GLY A 36 9.94 -19.15 -1.49
C GLY A 36 9.46 -20.60 -1.59
N ARG A 37 10.25 -21.49 -2.17
CA ARG A 37 9.92 -22.92 -2.26
C ARG A 37 9.90 -23.56 -0.88
N GLU A 38 10.92 -23.28 -0.05
CA GLU A 38 10.97 -23.76 1.32
C GLU A 38 9.78 -23.28 2.14
N LEU A 39 9.30 -22.05 1.88
CA LEU A 39 8.10 -21.56 2.52
C LEU A 39 6.88 -22.39 2.15
N LEU A 40 6.63 -22.67 0.88
CA LEU A 40 5.45 -23.41 0.43
C LEU A 40 5.43 -24.84 0.99
N GLU A 41 6.59 -25.51 1.04
CA GLU A 41 6.72 -26.82 1.65
C GLU A 41 6.38 -26.81 3.15
N ARG A 42 6.95 -25.86 3.90
CA ARG A 42 6.73 -25.77 5.36
C ARG A 42 5.39 -25.17 5.75
N TYR A 43 4.75 -24.41 4.87
CA TYR A 43 3.47 -23.77 5.18
C TYR A 43 2.35 -24.76 5.46
N MET A 44 2.39 -25.92 4.82
CA MET A 44 1.42 -26.99 5.04
C MET A 44 1.62 -27.69 6.38
N GLU A 45 2.84 -27.71 6.90
CA GLU A 45 3.21 -28.38 8.15
C GLU A 45 3.04 -27.47 9.38
N GLU A 46 3.38 -26.20 9.23
CA GLU A 46 3.39 -25.26 10.35
C GLU A 46 2.60 -23.98 10.02
N ARG A 47 1.45 -23.84 10.66
CA ARG A 47 0.58 -22.68 10.48
C ARG A 47 1.29 -21.39 10.88
N THR A 48 1.19 -20.39 10.02
CA THR A 48 1.72 -19.03 10.21
C THR A 48 0.57 -18.03 10.25
N ASP A 49 0.46 -17.25 11.32
CA ASP A 49 -0.58 -16.22 11.45
C ASP A 49 -0.18 -14.90 10.79
N VAL A 50 1.13 -14.60 10.78
CA VAL A 50 1.73 -13.39 10.22
C VAL A 50 2.91 -13.78 9.34
N LEU A 51 2.88 -13.40 8.08
CA LEU A 51 3.91 -13.71 7.10
C LEU A 51 4.51 -12.42 6.55
N LEU A 52 5.81 -12.23 6.76
CA LEU A 52 6.59 -11.12 6.19
C LEU A 52 7.48 -11.66 5.09
N ILE A 53 7.22 -11.24 3.85
CA ILE A 53 7.89 -11.78 2.65
C ILE A 53 8.64 -10.67 1.93
N ASP A 54 9.88 -10.97 1.58
CA ASP A 54 10.64 -10.22 0.59
C ASP A 54 10.10 -10.54 -0.82
N LEU A 55 9.77 -9.51 -1.59
CA LEU A 55 9.33 -9.73 -2.97
C LEU A 55 10.47 -10.16 -3.89
N GLU A 56 11.70 -9.82 -3.53
CA GLU A 56 12.91 -10.16 -4.29
C GLU A 56 13.56 -11.43 -3.71
N LEU A 57 12.86 -12.57 -3.84
CA LEU A 57 13.37 -13.88 -3.42
C LEU A 57 14.00 -14.65 -4.57
N PRO A 58 15.04 -15.45 -4.31
CA PRO A 58 15.53 -16.40 -5.30
C PRO A 58 14.56 -17.58 -5.46
N GLY A 59 14.56 -18.16 -6.65
CA GLY A 59 13.74 -19.33 -6.97
C GLY A 59 12.29 -18.99 -7.28
N ILE A 60 11.40 -19.14 -6.32
CA ILE A 60 10.01 -18.67 -6.39
C ILE A 60 9.99 -17.26 -5.82
N ASP A 61 9.59 -16.28 -6.63
CA ASP A 61 9.58 -14.90 -6.19
C ASP A 61 8.46 -14.61 -5.18
N GLY A 62 8.59 -13.50 -4.46
CA GLY A 62 7.62 -13.14 -3.43
C GLY A 62 6.23 -12.85 -4.00
N LEU A 63 6.11 -12.45 -5.26
CA LEU A 63 4.84 -12.21 -5.95
C LEU A 63 4.07 -13.52 -6.16
N GLU A 64 4.75 -14.56 -6.67
CA GLU A 64 4.17 -15.88 -6.85
C GLU A 64 3.69 -16.48 -5.52
N ILE A 65 4.43 -16.21 -4.43
CA ILE A 65 4.02 -16.65 -3.10
C ILE A 65 2.76 -15.91 -2.63
N VAL A 66 2.69 -14.59 -2.82
CA VAL A 66 1.50 -13.81 -2.46
C VAL A 66 0.29 -14.32 -3.22
N GLU A 67 0.41 -14.58 -4.52
CA GLU A 67 -0.66 -15.17 -5.33
C GLU A 67 -1.08 -16.56 -4.80
N ALA A 68 -0.11 -17.41 -4.47
CA ALA A 68 -0.40 -18.74 -3.93
C ALA A 68 -1.11 -18.68 -2.56
N VAL A 69 -0.69 -17.76 -1.69
CA VAL A 69 -1.31 -17.52 -0.37
C VAL A 69 -2.72 -16.96 -0.51
N SER A 70 -2.97 -16.14 -1.51
CA SER A 70 -4.29 -15.56 -1.77
C SER A 70 -5.33 -16.59 -2.25
N LEU A 71 -4.90 -17.69 -2.81
CA LEU A 71 -5.77 -18.82 -3.20
C LEU A 71 -6.16 -19.70 -2.01
N LEU A 72 -5.53 -19.54 -0.85
CA LEU A 72 -5.91 -20.32 0.36
C LEU A 72 -7.31 -19.92 0.86
N PRO A 73 -8.02 -20.82 1.54
CA PRO A 73 -9.26 -20.47 2.24
C PRO A 73 -9.01 -19.34 3.24
N VAL A 74 -9.92 -18.35 3.30
CA VAL A 74 -9.79 -17.12 4.13
C VAL A 74 -9.36 -17.42 5.58
N LEU A 75 -9.90 -18.47 6.19
CA LEU A 75 -9.56 -18.88 7.57
C LEU A 75 -8.12 -19.42 7.73
N ARG A 76 -7.46 -19.73 6.63
CA ARG A 76 -6.07 -20.23 6.62
C ARG A 76 -5.06 -19.21 6.12
N ARG A 77 -5.51 -18.06 5.61
CA ARG A 77 -4.61 -17.02 5.13
C ARG A 77 -3.90 -16.34 6.30
N PRO A 78 -2.57 -16.20 6.23
CA PRO A 78 -1.84 -15.36 7.16
C PRO A 78 -2.15 -13.89 6.89
N GLN A 79 -1.92 -13.07 7.88
CA GLN A 79 -1.81 -11.65 7.68
C GLN A 79 -0.50 -11.36 6.93
N LEU A 80 -0.62 -10.83 5.70
CA LEU A 80 0.49 -10.77 4.77
C LEU A 80 1.14 -9.37 4.78
N PHE A 81 2.43 -9.36 5.05
CA PHE A 81 3.31 -8.19 4.97
C PHE A 81 4.38 -8.44 3.92
N VAL A 82 4.74 -7.43 3.16
CA VAL A 82 5.78 -7.55 2.14
C VAL A 82 6.92 -6.55 2.37
N MET A 83 8.10 -6.91 1.90
CA MET A 83 9.26 -6.04 1.78
C MET A 83 9.58 -5.87 0.30
N ALA A 84 9.70 -4.62 -0.17
CA ALA A 84 9.92 -4.31 -1.58
C ALA A 84 11.03 -3.28 -1.76
N GLY A 85 11.83 -3.44 -2.81
CA GLY A 85 12.78 -2.43 -3.26
C GLY A 85 12.14 -1.33 -4.09
N GLU A 86 12.94 -0.29 -4.39
CA GLU A 86 12.54 0.77 -5.32
C GLU A 86 12.24 0.16 -6.70
N GLY A 87 11.12 0.54 -7.31
CA GLY A 87 10.70 0.05 -8.63
C GLY A 87 9.70 -1.10 -8.62
N MET A 88 9.38 -1.69 -7.48
CA MET A 88 8.37 -2.77 -7.36
C MET A 88 6.92 -2.28 -7.33
N ALA A 89 6.68 -0.98 -7.53
CA ALA A 89 5.34 -0.38 -7.47
C ALA A 89 4.32 -1.09 -8.37
N SER A 90 4.66 -1.37 -9.62
CA SER A 90 3.77 -2.07 -10.58
C SER A 90 3.49 -3.53 -10.19
N ALA A 91 4.41 -4.17 -9.47
CA ALA A 91 4.21 -5.51 -8.94
C ALA A 91 3.25 -5.48 -7.75
N LEU A 92 3.42 -4.52 -6.85
CA LEU A 92 2.53 -4.30 -5.71
C LEU A 92 1.10 -3.95 -6.13
N GLU A 93 0.93 -3.23 -7.25
CA GLU A 93 -0.38 -2.91 -7.85
C GLU A 93 -1.20 -4.16 -8.19
N ARG A 94 -0.56 -5.23 -8.66
CA ARG A 94 -1.22 -6.49 -9.01
C ARG A 94 -1.66 -7.32 -7.81
N MET A 95 -1.08 -7.07 -6.64
CA MET A 95 -1.31 -7.87 -5.43
C MET A 95 -2.62 -7.56 -4.69
N GLY A 96 -3.34 -6.55 -5.09
CA GLY A 96 -4.66 -6.24 -4.56
C GLY A 96 -4.72 -5.94 -3.05
N ASP A 97 -5.86 -6.18 -2.42
CA ASP A 97 -6.14 -5.91 -1.00
C ASP A 97 -5.58 -6.99 -0.04
N GLU A 98 -4.81 -7.92 -0.56
CA GLU A 98 -4.33 -9.08 0.19
C GLU A 98 -3.13 -8.76 1.08
N ILE A 99 -2.42 -7.66 0.78
CA ILE A 99 -1.26 -7.21 1.54
C ILE A 99 -1.70 -6.26 2.65
N ALA A 100 -1.40 -6.63 3.89
CA ALA A 100 -1.68 -5.81 5.05
C ALA A 100 -0.81 -4.55 5.12
N TYR A 101 0.46 -4.65 4.70
CA TYR A 101 1.41 -3.54 4.70
C TYR A 101 2.63 -3.87 3.84
N CYS A 102 3.22 -2.83 3.22
CA CYS A 102 4.46 -2.93 2.47
C CYS A 102 5.57 -2.11 3.15
N PHE A 103 6.66 -2.78 3.49
CA PHE A 103 7.88 -2.15 3.97
C PHE A 103 8.82 -1.89 2.79
N LEU A 104 9.31 -0.65 2.66
CA LEU A 104 10.31 -0.34 1.66
C LEU A 104 11.73 -0.66 2.16
N LYS A 105 12.57 -1.16 1.26
CA LYS A 105 14.00 -1.32 1.47
C LYS A 105 14.76 -0.01 1.17
N PRO A 106 15.81 0.31 1.93
CA PRO A 106 16.41 -0.48 3.00
C PRO A 106 15.53 -0.49 4.27
N LEU A 107 15.34 -1.67 4.86
CA LEU A 107 14.49 -1.87 6.03
C LEU A 107 15.18 -1.35 7.30
N ASP A 108 14.52 -0.48 8.07
CA ASP A 108 14.89 -0.18 9.45
C ASP A 108 14.25 -1.23 10.37
N PRO A 109 15.01 -2.18 10.95
CA PRO A 109 14.45 -3.27 11.73
C PRO A 109 13.68 -2.81 12.97
N LYS A 110 14.07 -1.68 13.57
CA LYS A 110 13.41 -1.14 14.78
C LYS A 110 12.04 -0.56 14.44
N LYS A 111 11.96 0.20 13.36
CA LYS A 111 10.70 0.75 12.86
C LYS A 111 9.78 -0.36 12.36
N ALA A 112 10.30 -1.30 11.60
CA ALA A 112 9.54 -2.43 11.07
C ALA A 112 8.95 -3.29 12.20
N ALA A 113 9.71 -3.60 13.25
CA ALA A 113 9.22 -4.33 14.41
C ALA A 113 8.06 -3.57 15.09
N ALA A 114 8.21 -2.27 15.34
CA ALA A 114 7.18 -1.45 15.97
C ALA A 114 5.89 -1.41 15.13
N GLN A 115 6.01 -1.28 13.81
CA GLN A 115 4.87 -1.30 12.88
C GLN A 115 4.18 -2.66 12.84
N LEU A 116 4.94 -3.76 12.75
CA LEU A 116 4.38 -5.11 12.80
C LEU A 116 3.58 -5.34 14.09
N TYR A 117 4.07 -4.86 15.24
CA TYR A 117 3.34 -4.96 16.50
C TYR A 117 2.02 -4.19 16.46
N ALA A 118 2.04 -2.94 16.04
CA ALA A 118 0.84 -2.09 15.97
C ALA A 118 -0.20 -2.69 15.01
N LEU A 119 0.21 -2.99 13.78
CA LEU A 119 -0.67 -3.50 12.73
C LEU A 119 -1.28 -4.87 13.06
N THR A 120 -0.54 -5.76 13.73
CA THR A 120 -1.06 -7.09 14.09
C THR A 120 -2.02 -7.07 15.29
N ARG A 121 -2.10 -5.97 16.03
CA ARG A 121 -3.07 -5.74 17.11
C ARG A 121 -4.33 -5.01 16.63
N GLY A 122 -4.38 -4.55 15.39
CA GLY A 122 -5.42 -3.64 14.91
C GLY A 122 -5.30 -2.23 15.50
N GLU A 123 -4.15 -1.90 16.07
CA GLU A 123 -3.84 -0.55 16.51
C GLU A 123 -3.44 0.28 15.29
N THR A 124 -3.98 1.48 15.18
CA THR A 124 -3.46 2.46 14.21
C THR A 124 -2.00 2.73 14.56
N PRO A 125 -1.05 2.54 13.66
CA PRO A 125 0.35 2.79 14.00
C PRO A 125 0.50 4.24 14.45
N VAL A 126 1.00 4.46 15.66
CA VAL A 126 1.37 5.81 16.17
C VAL A 126 2.55 6.38 15.35
N VAL A 127 3.22 5.54 14.60
CA VAL A 127 4.26 5.93 13.65
C VAL A 127 3.56 6.42 12.39
N ARG A 128 3.79 7.66 12.00
CA ARG A 128 3.38 8.17 10.67
C ARG A 128 3.73 7.10 9.64
N PRO A 129 2.80 6.74 8.75
CA PRO A 129 3.09 5.74 7.71
C PRO A 129 4.39 6.13 7.03
N ASP A 130 5.27 5.17 6.80
CA ASP A 130 6.49 5.42 6.05
C ASP A 130 6.11 6.07 4.73
N TYR A 131 6.88 7.08 4.32
CA TYR A 131 6.65 7.81 3.07
C TYR A 131 6.46 6.87 1.88
N GLY A 132 7.14 5.73 1.91
CA GLY A 132 7.00 4.68 0.93
C GLY A 132 5.66 3.95 0.93
N TYR A 133 5.08 3.72 2.11
CA TYR A 133 3.74 3.12 2.18
C TYR A 133 2.65 4.07 1.69
N ILE A 134 2.79 5.37 1.98
CA ILE A 134 1.92 6.39 1.39
C ILE A 134 2.06 6.37 -0.14
N GLU A 135 3.29 6.33 -0.65
CA GLU A 135 3.56 6.26 -2.09
C GLU A 135 2.94 5.02 -2.73
N TYR A 136 3.08 3.86 -2.09
CA TYR A 136 2.42 2.63 -2.53
C TYR A 136 0.90 2.79 -2.63
N LEU A 137 0.24 3.27 -1.57
CA LEU A 137 -1.21 3.45 -1.56
C LEU A 137 -1.68 4.46 -2.61
N VAL A 138 -0.94 5.57 -2.77
CA VAL A 138 -1.26 6.58 -3.79
C VAL A 138 -1.11 6.00 -5.20
N THR A 139 0.00 5.32 -5.46
CA THR A 139 0.29 4.67 -6.75
C THR A 139 -0.82 3.68 -7.11
N ARG A 140 -1.16 2.79 -6.17
CA ARG A 140 -2.22 1.81 -6.33
C ARG A 140 -3.58 2.46 -6.61
N THR A 141 -3.91 3.51 -5.85
CA THR A 141 -5.19 4.22 -6.03
C THR A 141 -5.28 4.91 -7.38
N LEU A 142 -4.21 5.59 -7.82
CA LEU A 142 -4.17 6.22 -9.14
C LEU A 142 -4.30 5.19 -10.28
N PHE A 143 -3.68 4.03 -10.12
CA PHE A 143 -3.78 2.95 -11.09
C PHE A 143 -5.21 2.38 -11.16
N SER A 144 -5.84 2.08 -10.02
CA SER A 144 -7.22 1.58 -9.97
C SER A 144 -8.23 2.58 -10.57
N LEU A 145 -7.93 3.88 -10.51
CA LEU A 145 -8.69 4.93 -11.18
C LEU A 145 -8.38 5.08 -12.67
N GLY A 146 -7.47 4.25 -13.22
CA GLY A 146 -7.11 4.26 -14.64
C GLY A 146 -6.25 5.45 -15.07
N VAL A 147 -5.57 6.15 -14.13
CA VAL A 147 -4.65 7.24 -14.48
C VAL A 147 -3.44 6.66 -15.22
N PRO A 148 -3.16 7.06 -16.48
CA PRO A 148 -2.09 6.43 -17.27
C PRO A 148 -0.70 6.76 -16.70
N PRO A 149 0.13 5.75 -16.33
CA PRO A 149 1.41 5.99 -15.65
C PRO A 149 2.48 6.65 -16.54
N HIS A 150 2.35 6.58 -17.86
CA HIS A 150 3.28 7.20 -18.80
C HIS A 150 3.08 8.73 -18.97
N LEU A 151 2.01 9.28 -18.41
CA LEU A 151 1.74 10.71 -18.49
C LEU A 151 2.50 11.47 -17.38
N GLN A 152 3.05 12.64 -17.72
CA GLN A 152 3.67 13.52 -16.73
C GLN A 152 2.68 13.89 -15.60
N GLY A 153 1.40 14.04 -15.94
CA GLY A 153 0.34 14.32 -14.99
C GLY A 153 0.16 13.26 -13.91
N TYR A 154 0.45 11.97 -14.23
CA TYR A 154 0.44 10.88 -13.24
C TYR A 154 1.48 11.12 -12.13
N HIS A 155 2.71 11.43 -12.49
CA HIS A 155 3.78 11.69 -11.52
C HIS A 155 3.49 12.94 -10.67
N LEU A 156 2.94 13.97 -11.29
CA LEU A 156 2.53 15.19 -10.60
C LEU A 156 1.38 14.96 -9.62
N LEU A 157 0.35 14.19 -10.02
CA LEU A 157 -0.75 13.79 -9.13
C LEU A 157 -0.25 12.96 -7.96
N ARG A 158 0.65 12.00 -8.22
CA ARG A 158 1.25 11.17 -7.17
C ARG A 158 1.95 12.04 -6.12
N GLU A 159 2.82 12.95 -6.54
CA GLU A 159 3.52 13.86 -5.62
C GLU A 159 2.56 14.80 -4.88
N ALA A 160 1.55 15.34 -5.58
CA ALA A 160 0.54 16.21 -4.98
C ALA A 160 -0.26 15.49 -3.87
N ILE A 161 -0.70 14.27 -4.13
CA ILE A 161 -1.48 13.47 -3.17
C ILE A 161 -0.60 13.04 -1.98
N LYS A 162 0.67 12.69 -2.23
CA LYS A 162 1.65 12.40 -1.17
C LYS A 162 1.83 13.60 -0.24
N LEU A 163 2.02 14.79 -0.80
CA LEU A 163 2.16 16.04 -0.02
C LEU A 163 0.96 16.27 0.91
N VAL A 164 -0.27 16.06 0.41
CA VAL A 164 -1.48 16.19 1.22
C VAL A 164 -1.51 15.17 2.36
N ASN A 165 -1.13 13.91 2.10
CA ASN A 165 -1.15 12.86 3.11
C ASN A 165 -0.03 12.97 4.14
N CYS A 166 1.11 13.58 3.78
CA CYS A 166 2.24 13.79 4.68
C CYS A 166 2.09 15.07 5.54
N ALA A 167 1.15 15.95 5.21
CA ALA A 167 0.97 17.22 5.94
C ALA A 167 0.32 17.02 7.30
N ASP A 168 0.78 17.79 8.30
CA ASP A 168 0.19 17.81 9.65
C ASP A 168 -1.24 18.36 9.65
N HIS A 169 -1.50 19.31 8.78
CA HIS A 169 -2.79 19.99 8.64
C HIS A 169 -3.23 20.08 7.16
N PRO A 170 -3.67 18.97 6.55
CA PRO A 170 -4.02 18.94 5.13
C PRO A 170 -5.08 19.96 4.73
N ALA A 171 -6.07 20.18 5.58
CA ALA A 171 -7.15 21.13 5.33
C ALA A 171 -6.68 22.61 5.22
N ARG A 172 -5.45 22.91 5.63
CA ARG A 172 -4.85 24.25 5.51
C ARG A 172 -4.06 24.45 4.22
N LEU A 173 -3.78 23.37 3.48
CA LEU A 173 -3.03 23.47 2.23
C LEU A 173 -3.90 24.05 1.12
N SER A 174 -3.34 25.03 0.42
CA SER A 174 -3.93 25.57 -0.81
C SER A 174 -3.35 24.83 -2.02
N VAL A 175 -4.21 24.31 -2.90
CA VAL A 175 -3.76 23.64 -4.13
C VAL A 175 -2.89 24.56 -4.96
N MET A 176 -3.30 25.82 -5.13
CA MET A 176 -2.61 26.81 -5.95
C MET A 176 -1.31 27.34 -5.33
N LYS A 177 -1.30 27.53 -4.00
CA LYS A 177 -0.16 28.17 -3.31
C LYS A 177 0.86 27.18 -2.78
N ASP A 178 0.42 26.00 -2.40
CA ASP A 178 1.27 25.04 -1.69
C ASP A 178 1.51 23.77 -2.51
N ILE A 179 0.44 23.12 -3.03
CA ILE A 179 0.53 21.81 -3.65
C ILE A 179 1.12 21.89 -5.06
N TYR A 180 0.58 22.73 -5.95
CA TYR A 180 1.10 22.84 -7.32
C TYR A 180 2.56 23.28 -7.37
N PRO A 181 2.99 24.33 -6.64
CA PRO A 181 4.39 24.72 -6.65
C PRO A 181 5.33 23.64 -6.11
N ALA A 182 4.91 22.90 -5.08
CA ALA A 182 5.73 21.84 -4.52
C ALA A 182 5.83 20.64 -5.47
N ALA A 183 4.71 20.17 -6.04
CA ALA A 183 4.70 19.08 -7.01
C ALA A 183 5.46 19.44 -8.30
N ALA A 184 5.28 20.66 -8.82
CA ALA A 184 6.00 21.16 -9.99
C ALA A 184 7.52 21.17 -9.76
N ARG A 185 7.97 21.60 -8.58
CA ARG A 185 9.40 21.61 -8.20
C ARG A 185 9.96 20.19 -8.14
N LEU A 186 9.22 19.25 -7.51
CA LEU A 186 9.65 17.85 -7.40
C LEU A 186 9.75 17.17 -8.77
N CYS A 187 8.86 17.52 -9.70
CA CYS A 187 8.84 16.94 -11.05
C CYS A 187 9.60 17.78 -12.11
N GLY A 188 10.30 18.84 -11.71
CA GLY A 188 11.13 19.65 -12.60
C GLY A 188 10.35 20.41 -13.69
N THR A 189 9.15 20.93 -13.36
CA THR A 189 8.27 21.63 -14.30
C THR A 189 7.75 22.95 -13.75
N SER A 190 7.03 23.74 -14.56
CA SER A 190 6.37 24.97 -14.09
C SER A 190 5.00 24.68 -13.48
N VAL A 191 4.50 25.59 -12.63
CA VAL A 191 3.18 25.47 -11.98
C VAL A 191 2.06 25.37 -13.01
N SER A 192 2.10 26.19 -14.07
CA SER A 192 1.10 26.15 -15.14
C SER A 192 1.12 24.81 -15.91
N MET A 193 2.31 24.31 -16.23
CA MET A 193 2.46 23.00 -16.89
C MET A 193 1.99 21.85 -15.99
N ALA A 194 2.26 21.96 -14.68
CA ALA A 194 1.80 20.96 -13.71
C ALA A 194 0.27 20.90 -13.65
N GLU A 195 -0.40 22.05 -13.57
CA GLU A 195 -1.86 22.14 -13.58
C GLU A 195 -2.47 21.49 -14.84
N HIS A 196 -1.97 21.88 -16.02
CA HIS A 196 -2.45 21.31 -17.28
C HIS A 196 -2.19 19.82 -17.43
N ALA A 197 -0.99 19.36 -17.04
CA ALA A 197 -0.66 17.94 -17.12
C ALA A 197 -1.49 17.09 -16.16
N MET A 198 -1.75 17.54 -14.94
CA MET A 198 -2.65 16.89 -14.00
C MET A 198 -4.07 16.85 -14.56
N ARG A 199 -4.58 17.95 -15.10
CA ARG A 199 -5.91 18.04 -15.71
C ARG A 199 -6.07 17.01 -16.81
N HIS A 200 -5.11 16.97 -17.74
CA HIS A 200 -5.11 15.98 -18.84
C HIS A 200 -5.09 14.54 -18.33
N ALA A 201 -4.28 14.22 -17.33
CA ALA A 201 -4.21 12.87 -16.77
C ALA A 201 -5.53 12.44 -16.12
N ILE A 202 -6.22 13.35 -15.41
CA ILE A 202 -7.54 13.10 -14.83
C ILE A 202 -8.59 12.88 -15.92
N GLU A 203 -8.59 13.70 -16.97
CA GLU A 203 -9.52 13.54 -18.09
C GLU A 203 -9.32 12.20 -18.81
N CYS A 204 -8.07 11.80 -19.04
CA CYS A 204 -7.76 10.49 -19.63
C CYS A 204 -8.24 9.33 -18.74
N ALA A 205 -8.08 9.43 -17.43
CA ALA A 205 -8.57 8.44 -16.47
C ALA A 205 -10.10 8.37 -16.50
N TRP A 206 -10.77 9.52 -16.47
CA TRP A 206 -12.22 9.63 -16.45
C TRP A 206 -12.90 9.03 -17.67
N MET A 207 -12.29 9.18 -18.85
CA MET A 207 -12.79 8.58 -20.10
C MET A 207 -12.62 7.05 -20.16
N ARG A 208 -11.69 6.49 -19.39
CA ARG A 208 -11.35 5.06 -19.42
C ARG A 208 -11.90 4.26 -18.24
N ALA A 209 -12.15 4.93 -17.13
CA ALA A 209 -12.59 4.27 -15.91
C ALA A 209 -13.98 3.66 -16.07
N ASP A 210 -14.15 2.46 -15.52
CA ASP A 210 -15.47 1.85 -15.37
C ASP A 210 -16.32 2.66 -14.40
N ILE A 211 -17.61 2.78 -14.72
CA ILE A 211 -18.57 3.56 -13.93
C ILE A 211 -18.66 3.08 -12.48
N ASN A 212 -18.56 1.78 -12.24
CA ASN A 212 -18.60 1.20 -10.90
C ASN A 212 -17.37 1.63 -10.09
N THR A 213 -16.21 1.71 -10.73
CA THR A 213 -14.98 2.20 -10.11
C THR A 213 -15.13 3.67 -9.71
N ILE A 214 -15.64 4.51 -10.62
CA ILE A 214 -15.90 5.93 -10.33
C ILE A 214 -16.87 6.07 -9.15
N GLN A 215 -17.98 5.35 -9.16
CA GLN A 215 -18.98 5.38 -8.08
C GLN A 215 -18.43 4.89 -6.75
N THR A 216 -17.60 3.85 -6.76
CA THR A 216 -16.96 3.32 -5.54
C THR A 216 -15.99 4.32 -4.91
N PHE A 217 -15.24 5.06 -5.75
CA PHE A 217 -14.26 6.04 -5.26
C PHE A 217 -14.87 7.39 -4.93
N PHE A 218 -15.78 7.89 -5.74
CA PHE A 218 -16.29 9.25 -5.65
C PHE A 218 -17.72 9.32 -5.09
N GLY A 219 -18.35 8.16 -4.83
CA GLY A 219 -19.73 8.09 -4.35
C GLY A 219 -20.74 8.61 -5.36
N TYR A 220 -21.99 8.76 -4.92
CA TYR A 220 -23.08 9.28 -5.74
C TYR A 220 -23.04 10.82 -5.94
N THR A 221 -22.05 11.50 -5.39
CA THR A 221 -21.88 12.96 -5.52
C THR A 221 -21.41 13.40 -6.90
N VAL A 222 -20.90 12.47 -7.70
CA VAL A 222 -20.57 12.70 -9.12
C VAL A 222 -21.69 12.07 -9.93
N GLU A 223 -22.52 12.88 -10.59
CA GLU A 223 -23.44 12.36 -11.60
C GLU A 223 -22.61 11.65 -12.67
N ALA A 224 -22.75 10.33 -12.71
CA ALA A 224 -22.03 9.49 -13.65
C ALA A 224 -22.22 10.06 -15.06
N HIS A 225 -21.10 10.39 -15.72
CA HIS A 225 -20.95 10.85 -17.10
C HIS A 225 -20.99 12.35 -17.41
N ARG A 226 -21.17 13.28 -16.46
CA ARG A 226 -21.25 14.68 -16.89
C ARG A 226 -20.04 15.54 -16.58
N ASP A 227 -19.40 15.43 -15.41
CA ASP A 227 -18.33 16.37 -15.08
C ASP A 227 -17.07 15.68 -14.54
N THR A 228 -15.97 15.81 -15.28
CA THR A 228 -14.65 15.46 -14.80
C THR A 228 -14.33 16.31 -13.57
N PRO A 229 -13.92 15.74 -12.43
CA PRO A 229 -13.61 16.50 -11.23
C PRO A 229 -12.49 17.51 -11.48
N SER A 230 -12.53 18.64 -10.78
CA SER A 230 -11.39 19.56 -10.81
C SER A 230 -10.14 18.88 -10.22
N ASN A 231 -8.95 19.36 -10.60
CA ASN A 231 -7.69 18.85 -10.05
C ASN A 231 -7.70 18.86 -8.51
N SER A 232 -8.22 19.93 -7.91
CA SER A 232 -8.32 20.07 -6.46
C SER A 232 -9.24 18.98 -5.86
N ALA A 233 -10.44 18.82 -6.42
CA ALA A 233 -11.38 17.80 -5.97
C ALA A 233 -10.75 16.39 -6.09
N PHE A 234 -10.13 16.06 -7.21
CA PHE A 234 -9.49 14.79 -7.43
C PHE A 234 -8.36 14.51 -6.41
N ILE A 235 -7.44 15.48 -6.22
CA ILE A 235 -6.30 15.35 -5.29
C ILE A 235 -6.81 15.09 -3.86
N TYR A 236 -7.76 15.88 -3.37
CA TYR A 236 -8.25 15.73 -1.99
C TYR A 236 -9.09 14.47 -1.80
N MET A 237 -9.93 14.09 -2.76
CA MET A 237 -10.73 12.86 -2.66
C MET A 237 -9.85 11.62 -2.66
N VAL A 238 -8.82 11.58 -3.52
CA VAL A 238 -7.85 10.46 -3.50
C VAL A 238 -7.02 10.49 -2.23
N ALA A 239 -6.57 11.66 -1.77
CA ALA A 239 -5.83 11.77 -0.52
C ALA A 239 -6.65 11.32 0.70
N ASP A 240 -7.93 11.66 0.75
CA ASP A 240 -8.82 11.21 1.82
C ASP A 240 -9.02 9.70 1.82
N ARG A 241 -9.21 9.11 0.63
CA ARG A 241 -9.31 7.65 0.49
C ARG A 241 -8.03 6.93 0.92
N VAL A 242 -6.87 7.47 0.55
CA VAL A 242 -5.58 6.95 1.02
C VAL A 242 -5.48 7.07 2.55
N ARG A 243 -5.90 8.20 3.13
CA ARG A 243 -5.90 8.41 4.58
C ARG A 243 -6.82 7.42 5.30
N MET A 244 -8.03 7.20 4.81
CA MET A 244 -8.93 6.19 5.38
C MET A 244 -8.29 4.80 5.43
N ARG A 245 -7.50 4.44 4.42
CA ARG A 245 -6.73 3.19 4.42
C ARG A 245 -5.52 3.21 5.37
N LEU A 246 -4.91 4.36 5.57
CA LEU A 246 -3.85 4.54 6.56
C LEU A 246 -4.38 4.43 7.99
N ASP A 247 -5.56 5.01 8.25
CA ASP A 247 -6.19 5.03 9.57
C ASP A 247 -6.90 3.70 9.90
N SER A 248 -7.33 2.95 8.89
CA SER A 248 -8.05 1.69 9.06
C SER A 248 -7.59 0.63 8.04
N PRO A 249 -6.35 0.14 8.15
CA PRO A 249 -5.79 -0.82 7.19
C PRO A 249 -6.56 -2.15 7.11
N TRP A 250 -7.56 -2.36 7.97
CA TRP A 250 -8.34 -3.60 8.13
C TRP A 250 -9.82 -3.50 7.75
N ALA A 251 -10.33 -2.32 7.42
CA ALA A 251 -11.78 -2.12 7.23
C ALA A 251 -12.36 -2.94 6.08
N GLU A 252 -11.59 -3.22 5.04
CA GLU A 252 -12.07 -4.00 3.88
C GLU A 252 -11.85 -5.53 4.04
N GLY A 253 -10.88 -5.96 4.83
CA GLY A 253 -10.66 -7.38 5.13
C GLY A 253 -11.55 -7.94 6.26
N SER A 254 -12.12 -7.07 7.10
CA SER A 254 -12.96 -7.49 8.23
C SER A 254 -14.38 -7.87 7.79
N THR A 255 -14.96 -7.20 6.81
CA THR A 255 -16.31 -7.48 6.30
C THR A 255 -16.40 -8.88 5.67
N LEU A 256 -15.44 -9.27 4.86
CA LEU A 256 -15.39 -10.61 4.26
C LEU A 256 -15.12 -11.70 5.32
N ARG A 257 -14.37 -11.35 6.38
CA ARG A 257 -14.09 -12.27 7.49
C ARG A 257 -15.30 -12.47 8.41
N GLU A 258 -16.07 -11.42 8.65
CA GLU A 258 -17.30 -11.48 9.42
C GLU A 258 -18.43 -12.20 8.67
N GLU A 259 -18.52 -12.04 7.35
CA GLU A 259 -19.46 -12.77 6.51
C GLU A 259 -19.11 -14.26 6.41
N ALA A 260 -17.83 -14.60 6.32
CA ALA A 260 -17.36 -16.00 6.31
C ALA A 260 -17.49 -16.69 7.69
N LEU A 261 -17.59 -15.94 8.79
CA LEU A 261 -17.84 -16.49 10.14
C LEU A 261 -19.34 -16.65 10.43
N ARG A 262 -20.22 -16.05 9.64
CA ARG A 262 -21.68 -16.15 9.76
C ARG A 262 -22.31 -17.16 8.81
N ALA A 263 -21.53 -17.69 7.85
CA ALA A 263 -21.93 -18.76 6.94
C ALA A 263 -21.38 -20.11 7.40
#